data_6182d95ef8a630c5511dd71b6474de64
#
_entry.id   6182d95ef8a630c5511dd71b6474de64
#
_cell.length_a   1.000
_cell.length_b   1.000
_cell.length_c   1.000
_cell.angle_alpha   90.00
_cell.angle_beta   90.00
_cell.angle_gamma   90.00
#
_symmetry.space_group_name_H-M   'P 1'
#
loop_
_entity.id
_entity.type
_entity.pdbx_description
1 polymer ?
#
loop_
_entity_poly.entity_id
_entity_poly.type
_entity_poly.pdbx_seq_one_letter_code
_entity_poly.pdbx_strand_id
1 'polypeptide(L)'
;MEKKGKLELTWVGKYEEEKLEPRILIEDKSKSYGDPNTENMLIHGDNLLALKALEDKYTGKVKCIYIDPPYNTGEAFDEYDDNVEHSIWLQLMKQRMEILNKLLADDGTIFVQLNDEELCYCRVLMDEVFGRNNFINMIAVKTKNSSGASGG
;
A
#
# COMPACT_ATOMS: atom_id res chain seq x y z
N MET A 1 -3.37 -24.51 28.35
CA MET A 1 -3.20 -23.31 27.47
C MET A 1 -2.90 -23.81 26.08
N GLU A 2 -3.86 -23.74 25.17
CA GLU A 2 -3.61 -24.04 23.76
C GLU A 2 -2.60 -23.03 23.21
N LYS A 3 -1.47 -23.50 22.70
CA LYS A 3 -0.55 -22.68 21.92
C LYS A 3 -1.27 -22.33 20.62
N LYS A 4 -1.86 -21.15 20.54
CA LYS A 4 -2.29 -20.60 19.25
C LYS A 4 -1.04 -20.37 18.41
N GLY A 5 -0.79 -21.26 17.46
CA GLY A 5 0.28 -21.07 16.49
C GLY A 5 0.00 -19.82 15.66
N LYS A 6 1.01 -18.99 15.46
CA LYS A 6 0.97 -17.82 14.57
C LYS A 6 1.78 -18.16 13.33
N LEU A 7 1.19 -18.02 12.14
CA LEU A 7 1.95 -18.00 10.91
C LEU A 7 2.51 -16.61 10.72
N GLU A 8 3.80 -16.52 10.46
CA GLU A 8 4.51 -15.26 10.30
C GLU A 8 5.49 -15.36 9.13
N LEU A 9 5.47 -14.38 8.25
CA LEU A 9 6.47 -14.20 7.22
C LEU A 9 7.63 -13.38 7.80
N THR A 10 8.87 -13.89 7.67
CA THR A 10 10.07 -13.26 8.23
C THR A 10 11.05 -12.89 7.13
N TRP A 11 11.64 -11.70 7.22
CA TRP A 11 12.71 -11.22 6.33
C TRP A 11 13.71 -10.36 7.10
N VAL A 12 14.87 -10.12 6.50
CA VAL A 12 15.90 -9.24 7.07
C VAL A 12 15.36 -7.80 7.11
N GLY A 13 15.44 -7.15 8.28
CA GLY A 13 14.94 -5.79 8.48
C GLY A 13 13.48 -5.67 8.89
N LYS A 14 12.70 -6.77 8.96
CA LYS A 14 11.25 -6.71 9.30
C LYS A 14 10.92 -5.90 10.55
N TYR A 15 11.77 -5.95 11.55
CA TYR A 15 11.57 -5.29 12.84
C TYR A 15 12.38 -3.99 13.00
N GLU A 16 13.05 -3.56 11.95
CA GLU A 16 13.73 -2.28 11.93
C GLU A 16 12.68 -1.16 11.74
N GLU A 17 12.62 -0.25 12.70
CA GLU A 17 11.73 0.91 12.64
C GLU A 17 12.50 2.11 12.09
N GLU A 18 12.05 2.64 10.98
CA GLU A 18 12.52 3.92 10.48
C GLU A 18 11.86 5.04 11.28
N LYS A 19 12.66 5.92 11.89
CA LYS A 19 12.14 7.11 12.55
C LYS A 19 11.70 8.12 11.50
N LEU A 20 10.41 8.14 11.23
CA LEU A 20 9.82 9.14 10.35
C LEU A 20 9.77 10.49 11.06
N GLU A 21 10.36 11.51 10.44
CA GLU A 21 10.20 12.86 10.92
C GLU A 21 8.77 13.34 10.67
N PRO A 22 8.12 13.98 11.65
CA PRO A 22 6.80 14.55 11.45
C PRO A 22 6.80 15.56 10.31
N ARG A 23 5.84 15.44 9.41
CA ARG A 23 5.61 16.39 8.31
C ARG A 23 4.19 16.91 8.39
N ILE A 24 3.96 18.08 7.86
CA ILE A 24 2.63 18.69 7.73
C ILE A 24 2.29 18.83 6.25
N LEU A 25 1.02 18.71 5.95
CA LEU A 25 0.50 19.00 4.61
C LEU A 25 0.31 20.51 4.48
N ILE A 26 0.83 21.10 3.41
CA ILE A 26 0.70 22.52 3.10
C ILE A 26 -0.10 22.64 1.81
N GLU A 27 -1.21 23.40 1.88
CA GLU A 27 -2.02 23.68 0.69
C GLU A 27 -1.28 24.60 -0.27
N ASP A 28 -1.14 24.20 -1.52
CA ASP A 28 -0.73 25.07 -2.61
C ASP A 28 -1.98 25.64 -3.30
N LYS A 29 -2.37 26.83 -2.87
CA LYS A 29 -3.55 27.54 -3.40
C LYS A 29 -3.48 27.83 -4.88
N SER A 30 -2.29 27.91 -5.45
CA SER A 30 -2.10 28.16 -6.88
C SER A 30 -2.51 26.98 -7.75
N LYS A 31 -2.56 25.77 -7.16
CA LYS A 31 -2.96 24.51 -7.81
C LYS A 31 -4.34 24.02 -7.39
N SER A 32 -4.97 24.69 -6.43
CA SER A 32 -6.34 24.41 -6.00
C SER A 32 -7.35 24.98 -7.00
N TYR A 33 -8.36 24.19 -7.38
CA TYR A 33 -9.43 24.59 -8.30
C TYR A 33 -10.74 23.89 -7.95
N GLY A 34 -11.85 24.40 -8.47
CA GLY A 34 -13.19 23.86 -8.25
C GLY A 34 -13.89 24.49 -7.04
N ASP A 35 -14.79 23.73 -6.40
CA ASP A 35 -15.52 24.19 -5.23
C ASP A 35 -14.60 24.25 -4.00
N PRO A 36 -14.42 25.45 -3.40
CA PRO A 36 -13.53 25.61 -2.24
C PRO A 36 -14.02 24.86 -0.98
N ASN A 37 -15.26 24.39 -0.97
CA ASN A 37 -15.83 23.63 0.15
C ASN A 37 -15.60 22.12 0.03
N THR A 38 -14.99 21.64 -1.06
CA THR A 38 -14.63 20.23 -1.20
C THR A 38 -13.41 19.89 -0.35
N GLU A 39 -13.41 18.70 0.22
CA GLU A 39 -12.27 18.17 0.99
C GLU A 39 -11.38 17.23 0.16
N ASN A 40 -11.56 17.16 -1.15
CA ASN A 40 -10.71 16.37 -2.03
C ASN A 40 -9.29 16.93 -2.05
N MET A 41 -8.29 16.05 -1.98
CA MET A 41 -6.89 16.43 -1.96
C MET A 41 -6.08 15.58 -2.96
N LEU A 42 -5.14 16.23 -3.65
CA LEU A 42 -4.02 15.60 -4.29
C LEU A 42 -2.77 15.92 -3.48
N ILE A 43 -2.12 14.91 -2.91
CA ILE A 43 -0.94 15.09 -2.08
C ILE A 43 0.29 14.73 -2.91
N HIS A 44 1.21 15.67 -3.06
CA HIS A 44 2.48 15.48 -3.76
C HIS A 44 3.63 15.36 -2.76
N GLY A 45 4.38 14.27 -2.82
CA GLY A 45 5.52 14.00 -1.94
C GLY A 45 5.72 12.48 -1.71
N ASP A 46 6.65 12.13 -0.83
CA ASP A 46 6.82 10.76 -0.39
C ASP A 46 5.54 10.25 0.28
N ASN A 47 5.03 9.12 -0.19
CA ASN A 47 3.73 8.62 0.25
C ASN A 47 3.73 8.10 1.69
N LEU A 48 4.88 7.60 2.23
CA LEU A 48 4.96 7.17 3.62
C LEU A 48 4.85 8.36 4.58
N LEU A 49 5.54 9.47 4.25
CA LEU A 49 5.45 10.72 5.01
C LEU A 49 4.07 11.36 4.88
N ALA A 50 3.47 11.31 3.69
CA ALA A 50 2.11 11.79 3.45
C ALA A 50 1.07 11.01 4.27
N LEU A 51 1.13 9.67 4.25
CA LEU A 51 0.26 8.80 5.06
C LEU A 51 0.41 9.10 6.55
N LYS A 52 1.65 9.27 7.01
CA LYS A 52 1.92 9.64 8.42
C LYS A 52 1.29 10.97 8.80
N ALA A 53 1.34 11.96 7.93
CA ALA A 53 0.70 13.27 8.16
C ALA A 53 -0.85 13.21 8.18
N LEU A 54 -1.44 12.17 7.58
CA LEU A 54 -2.88 11.97 7.59
C LEU A 54 -3.41 11.30 8.88
N GLU A 55 -2.55 10.64 9.67
CA GLU A 55 -3.00 9.89 10.87
C GLU A 55 -3.83 10.78 11.81
N ASP A 56 -3.39 12.00 12.12
CA ASP A 56 -4.06 12.87 13.08
C ASP A 56 -5.53 13.18 12.70
N LYS A 57 -5.80 13.35 11.41
CA LYS A 57 -7.14 13.73 10.93
C LYS A 57 -8.01 12.52 10.57
N TYR A 58 -7.40 11.44 10.04
CA TYR A 58 -8.13 10.38 9.35
C TYR A 58 -8.05 9.00 10.01
N THR A 59 -7.41 8.84 11.17
CA THR A 59 -7.40 7.57 11.90
C THR A 59 -8.82 7.04 12.14
N GLY A 60 -9.09 5.81 11.70
CA GLY A 60 -10.38 5.14 11.82
C GLY A 60 -11.53 5.73 11.00
N LYS A 61 -11.25 6.55 9.97
CA LYS A 61 -12.28 7.27 9.21
C LYS A 61 -12.36 6.89 7.73
N VAL A 62 -11.33 6.27 7.19
CA VAL A 62 -11.26 5.97 5.74
C VAL A 62 -12.11 4.75 5.44
N LYS A 63 -13.11 4.90 4.58
CA LYS A 63 -14.03 3.82 4.21
C LYS A 63 -13.53 2.93 3.08
N CYS A 64 -12.73 3.48 2.19
CA CYS A 64 -12.18 2.73 1.07
C CYS A 64 -10.75 3.17 0.80
N ILE A 65 -9.86 2.20 0.74
CA ILE A 65 -8.47 2.38 0.33
C ILE A 65 -8.25 1.54 -0.92
N TYR A 66 -7.67 2.15 -1.95
CA TYR A 66 -7.19 1.44 -3.14
C TYR A 66 -5.74 1.82 -3.37
N ILE A 67 -4.87 0.82 -3.45
CA ILE A 67 -3.45 1.03 -3.74
C ILE A 67 -3.01 0.17 -4.91
N ASP A 68 -2.10 0.75 -5.69
CA ASP A 68 -1.43 0.14 -6.85
C ASP A 68 0.08 0.32 -6.64
N PRO A 69 0.72 -0.53 -5.81
CA PRO A 69 2.14 -0.41 -5.50
C PRO A 69 3.00 -0.91 -6.67
N PRO A 70 4.32 -0.66 -6.65
CA PRO A 70 5.25 -1.27 -7.61
C PRO A 70 5.11 -2.81 -7.60
N TYR A 71 5.04 -3.41 -8.80
CA TYR A 71 4.83 -4.86 -8.94
C TYR A 71 6.10 -5.70 -8.79
N ASN A 72 7.25 -5.05 -8.71
CA ASN A 72 8.56 -5.69 -8.59
C ASN A 72 8.92 -6.61 -9.78
N THR A 73 8.51 -6.23 -10.98
CA THR A 73 8.69 -7.01 -12.22
C THR A 73 10.04 -6.84 -12.86
N GLY A 74 10.88 -5.93 -12.37
CA GLY A 74 12.15 -5.55 -13.00
C GLY A 74 12.00 -4.61 -14.19
N GLU A 75 10.80 -4.15 -14.51
CA GLU A 75 10.55 -3.09 -15.47
C GLU A 75 10.80 -1.74 -14.79
N ALA A 76 11.81 -1.01 -15.24
CA ALA A 76 12.14 0.30 -14.67
C ALA A 76 11.03 1.32 -14.99
N PHE A 77 10.28 1.71 -14.00
CA PHE A 77 9.53 2.96 -14.01
C PHE A 77 10.46 4.07 -13.53
N ASP A 78 10.53 5.19 -14.25
CA ASP A 78 11.50 6.28 -14.04
C ASP A 78 11.55 6.85 -12.61
N GLU A 79 10.60 6.54 -11.75
CA GLU A 79 10.51 7.03 -10.37
C GLU A 79 10.56 5.93 -9.29
N TYR A 80 10.51 4.64 -9.66
CA TYR A 80 10.58 3.52 -8.73
C TYR A 80 11.47 2.41 -9.28
N ASP A 81 12.43 1.97 -8.49
CA ASP A 81 13.20 0.76 -8.79
C ASP A 81 12.29 -0.46 -8.59
N ASP A 82 11.74 -0.97 -9.70
CA ASP A 82 10.83 -2.13 -9.71
C ASP A 82 11.60 -3.46 -9.72
N ASN A 83 12.88 -3.44 -9.34
CA ASN A 83 13.74 -4.62 -9.24
C ASN A 83 14.46 -4.68 -7.89
N VAL A 84 13.70 -4.49 -6.82
CA VAL A 84 14.22 -4.62 -5.46
C VAL A 84 14.06 -6.05 -4.97
N GLU A 85 14.92 -6.47 -4.04
CA GLU A 85 14.72 -7.75 -3.37
C GLU A 85 13.37 -7.81 -2.67
N HIS A 86 12.75 -8.99 -2.62
CA HIS A 86 11.47 -9.24 -1.92
C HIS A 86 11.47 -8.69 -0.49
N SER A 87 12.59 -8.77 0.23
CA SER A 87 12.72 -8.25 1.59
C SER A 87 12.56 -6.73 1.66
N ILE A 88 13.14 -5.99 0.71
CA ILE A 88 13.05 -4.53 0.62
C ILE A 88 11.61 -4.14 0.25
N TRP A 89 11.01 -4.82 -0.73
CA TRP A 89 9.63 -4.60 -1.13
C TRP A 89 8.66 -4.85 0.03
N LEU A 90 8.83 -5.95 0.75
CA LEU A 90 8.01 -6.28 1.91
C LEU A 90 8.15 -5.25 3.04
N GLN A 91 9.36 -4.73 3.29
CA GLN A 91 9.57 -3.68 4.28
C GLN A 91 8.87 -2.38 3.88
N LEU A 92 8.98 -1.99 2.61
CA LEU A 92 8.29 -0.84 2.04
C LEU A 92 6.78 -0.95 2.22
N MET A 93 6.21 -2.12 1.90
CA MET A 93 4.77 -2.38 2.00
C MET A 93 4.30 -2.46 3.45
N LYS A 94 5.06 -3.13 4.33
CA LYS A 94 4.70 -3.27 5.75
C LYS A 94 4.47 -1.91 6.41
N GLN A 95 5.43 -0.99 6.27
CA GLN A 95 5.34 0.35 6.87
C GLN A 95 4.07 1.09 6.42
N ARG A 96 3.74 1.01 5.15
CA ARG A 96 2.54 1.65 4.58
C ARG A 96 1.25 0.98 5.03
N MET A 97 1.21 -0.35 4.99
CA MET A 97 0.02 -1.11 5.40
C MET A 97 -0.32 -0.92 6.89
N GLU A 98 0.67 -0.80 7.75
CA GLU A 98 0.45 -0.51 9.17
C GLU A 98 -0.22 0.86 9.38
N ILE A 99 0.17 1.88 8.60
CA ILE A 99 -0.49 3.19 8.66
C ILE A 99 -1.89 3.11 8.01
N LEU A 100 -2.01 2.47 6.86
CA LEU A 100 -3.30 2.30 6.17
C LEU A 100 -4.31 1.57 7.05
N ASN A 101 -3.88 0.56 7.82
CA ASN A 101 -4.72 -0.13 8.79
C ASN A 101 -5.24 0.80 9.89
N LYS A 102 -4.40 1.72 10.39
CA LYS A 102 -4.83 2.73 11.36
C LYS A 102 -5.83 3.73 10.79
N LEU A 103 -5.66 4.11 9.52
CA LEU A 103 -6.57 5.05 8.84
C LEU A 103 -7.92 4.41 8.53
N LEU A 104 -7.95 3.10 8.27
CA LEU A 104 -9.14 2.37 7.87
C LEU A 104 -10.19 2.37 9.00
N ALA A 105 -11.44 2.65 8.65
CA ALA A 105 -12.56 2.52 9.58
C ALA A 105 -12.89 1.03 9.84
N ASP A 106 -13.57 0.74 10.95
CA ASP A 106 -13.94 -0.64 11.33
C ASP A 106 -14.77 -1.36 10.24
N ASP A 107 -15.56 -0.60 9.48
CA ASP A 107 -16.37 -1.07 8.34
C ASP A 107 -15.75 -0.66 6.98
N GLY A 108 -14.48 -0.27 6.98
CA GLY A 108 -13.74 0.09 5.78
C GLY A 108 -13.18 -1.13 5.03
N THR A 109 -12.84 -0.92 3.76
CA THR A 109 -12.26 -1.96 2.91
C THR A 109 -11.00 -1.46 2.22
N ILE A 110 -9.98 -2.32 2.13
CA ILE A 110 -8.77 -2.05 1.36
C ILE A 110 -8.67 -2.97 0.15
N PHE A 111 -8.28 -2.40 -0.99
CA PHE A 111 -7.96 -3.10 -2.22
C PHE A 111 -6.48 -2.87 -2.55
N VAL A 112 -5.77 -3.95 -2.84
CA VAL A 112 -4.37 -3.93 -3.26
C VAL A 112 -4.28 -4.58 -4.62
N GLN A 113 -3.90 -3.81 -5.64
CA GLN A 113 -3.68 -4.33 -6.98
C GLN A 113 -2.23 -4.79 -7.11
N LEU A 114 -2.03 -6.00 -7.59
CA LEU A 114 -0.71 -6.60 -7.82
C LEU A 114 -0.76 -7.56 -9.00
N ASN A 115 0.40 -7.88 -9.54
CA ASN A 115 0.61 -9.06 -10.38
C ASN A 115 1.04 -10.27 -9.54
N ASP A 116 1.42 -11.38 -10.18
CA ASP A 116 1.74 -12.64 -9.52
C ASP A 116 3.08 -12.61 -8.74
N GLU A 117 3.99 -11.67 -9.01
CA GLU A 117 5.35 -11.64 -8.44
C GLU A 117 5.33 -11.54 -6.92
N GLU A 118 4.64 -10.53 -6.39
CA GLU A 118 4.59 -10.26 -4.94
C GLU A 118 3.27 -10.65 -4.29
N LEU A 119 2.29 -11.12 -5.06
CA LEU A 119 0.93 -11.39 -4.58
C LEU A 119 0.89 -12.30 -3.35
N CYS A 120 1.64 -13.41 -3.38
CA CYS A 120 1.61 -14.42 -2.32
C CYS A 120 2.20 -13.88 -1.01
N TYR A 121 3.28 -13.13 -1.10
CA TYR A 121 3.95 -12.52 0.06
C TYR A 121 3.11 -11.38 0.63
N CYS A 122 2.59 -10.53 -0.25
CA CYS A 122 1.67 -9.46 0.14
C CYS A 122 0.43 -10.00 0.85
N ARG A 123 -0.12 -11.12 0.38
CA ARG A 123 -1.29 -11.75 1.01
C ARG A 123 -1.01 -12.18 2.45
N VAL A 124 0.17 -12.75 2.73
CA VAL A 124 0.56 -13.13 4.10
C VAL A 124 0.80 -11.89 4.95
N LEU A 125 1.46 -10.87 4.41
CA LEU A 125 1.66 -9.59 5.10
C LEU A 125 0.32 -8.93 5.47
N MET A 126 -0.64 -8.92 4.56
CA MET A 126 -1.99 -8.41 4.84
C MET A 126 -2.69 -9.20 5.96
N ASP A 127 -2.52 -10.52 6.02
CA ASP A 127 -3.05 -11.33 7.12
C ASP A 127 -2.45 -10.94 8.47
N GLU A 128 -1.17 -10.58 8.50
CA GLU A 128 -0.50 -10.13 9.72
C GLU A 128 -1.00 -8.76 10.18
N VAL A 129 -1.17 -7.81 9.24
CA VAL A 129 -1.52 -6.42 9.54
C VAL A 129 -3.01 -6.24 9.79
N PHE A 130 -3.85 -6.77 8.92
CA PHE A 130 -5.30 -6.57 8.96
C PHE A 130 -6.05 -7.72 9.66
N GLY A 131 -5.38 -8.84 9.90
CA GLY A 131 -5.99 -10.04 10.47
C GLY A 131 -6.57 -10.97 9.40
N ARG A 132 -6.22 -12.25 9.47
CA ARG A 132 -6.62 -13.27 8.50
C ARG A 132 -8.13 -13.41 8.32
N ASN A 133 -8.90 -13.21 9.38
CA ASN A 133 -10.37 -13.34 9.35
C ASN A 133 -11.06 -12.19 8.59
N ASN A 134 -10.35 -11.12 8.32
CA ASN A 134 -10.85 -9.96 7.57
C ASN A 134 -10.61 -10.06 6.07
N PHE A 135 -10.01 -11.16 5.61
CA PHE A 135 -9.86 -11.40 4.19
C PHE A 135 -11.22 -11.68 3.54
N ILE A 136 -11.54 -10.92 2.50
CA ILE A 136 -12.80 -11.02 1.77
C ILE A 136 -12.61 -11.89 0.54
N ASN A 137 -11.77 -11.47 -0.41
CA ASN A 137 -11.61 -12.17 -1.68
C ASN A 137 -10.30 -11.78 -2.40
N MET A 138 -9.95 -12.60 -3.40
CA MET A 138 -8.95 -12.31 -4.41
C MET A 138 -9.64 -12.26 -5.77
N ILE A 139 -9.53 -11.13 -6.47
CA ILE A 139 -10.21 -10.88 -7.74
C ILE A 139 -9.17 -10.97 -8.85
N ALA A 140 -9.28 -12.00 -9.71
CA ALA A 140 -8.44 -12.10 -10.89
C ALA A 140 -8.99 -11.21 -12.00
N VAL A 141 -8.15 -10.29 -12.51
CA VAL A 141 -8.49 -9.39 -13.59
C VAL A 141 -7.68 -9.77 -14.84
N LYS A 142 -8.36 -10.14 -15.92
CA LYS A 142 -7.71 -10.38 -17.21
C LYS A 142 -7.42 -9.03 -17.86
N THR A 143 -6.17 -8.66 -17.92
CA THR A 143 -5.69 -7.53 -18.73
C THR A 143 -5.55 -7.95 -20.20
N LYS A 144 -5.31 -6.99 -21.12
CA LYS A 144 -5.17 -7.26 -22.54
C LYS A 144 -4.22 -8.43 -22.83
N ASN A 145 -4.63 -9.34 -23.72
CA ASN A 145 -3.67 -10.23 -24.34
C ASN A 145 -2.62 -9.37 -25.04
N SER A 146 -1.35 -9.55 -24.74
CA SER A 146 -0.28 -9.07 -25.61
C SER A 146 -0.51 -9.78 -26.95
N SER A 147 -1.02 -9.04 -27.92
CA SER A 147 -1.00 -9.51 -29.30
C SER A 147 0.47 -9.61 -29.66
N GLY A 148 1.01 -10.83 -29.64
CA GLY A 148 2.35 -11.08 -30.14
C GLY A 148 2.40 -10.55 -31.56
N ALA A 149 3.23 -9.54 -31.79
CA ALA A 149 3.65 -9.18 -33.11
C ALA A 149 4.46 -10.38 -33.64
N SER A 150 3.81 -11.28 -34.34
CA SER A 150 4.49 -12.19 -35.24
C SER A 150 5.09 -11.34 -36.36
N GLY A 151 6.34 -10.93 -36.18
CA GLY A 151 7.16 -10.42 -37.25
C GLY A 151 7.39 -11.55 -38.22
N GLY A 152 6.94 -11.38 -39.46
CA GLY A 152 7.36 -12.14 -40.59
C GLY A 152 8.71 -11.66 -41.08
#